data_6a34184aa934a59409a6d0310a1fcce1
#
_entry.id   6a34184aa934a59409a6d0310a1fcce1
#
_cell.length_a   1.000
_cell.length_b   1.000
_cell.length_c   1.000
_cell.angle_alpha   90.00
_cell.angle_beta   90.00
_cell.angle_gamma   90.00
#
_symmetry.space_group_name_H-M   'P 1'
#
loop_
_entity.id
_entity.type
_entity.pdbx_description
1 polymer ?
#
loop_
_entity_poly.entity_id
_entity_poly.type
_entity_poly.pdbx_seq_one_letter_code
_entity_poly.pdbx_strand_id
1 'polypeptide(L)'
;MHFSKPLHVAVAAGFLVAATGTAMAQKKYDTGATDTEIKIGNIIPYSGPASAYGVVGKAMEGYFKKVNDDGGINGRKVNFISYDDAYSPPKAVEQTRKLVESDEVLLVFGALGTPSNSAIHKYMNSKKTPHLFLATGATKWNDPKSFPWTMGWLPSYQSEARIYAKYLLKEKPNAKVAVLYQNDDFGKDYLKGVQDGLGDKKSMIIAEESYELSEPTIDSHI
;
A
#
# COMPACT_ATOMS: atom_id res chain seq x y z
N MET A 1 84.74 49.33 31.85
CA MET A 1 84.48 48.45 30.73
C MET A 1 83.28 47.56 31.10
N HIS A 2 82.07 47.92 30.64
CA HIS A 2 80.90 47.14 30.89
C HIS A 2 80.32 46.73 29.54
N PHE A 3 80.35 45.43 29.24
CA PHE A 3 79.70 44.85 28.04
C PHE A 3 78.30 44.48 28.35
N SER A 4 77.37 45.18 27.76
CA SER A 4 75.96 44.82 27.78
C SER A 4 75.67 43.83 26.64
N LYS A 5 75.03 42.70 26.97
CA LYS A 5 74.56 41.69 26.00
C LYS A 5 73.14 42.05 25.55
N PRO A 6 72.79 41.93 24.27
CA PRO A 6 71.44 42.13 23.83
C PRO A 6 70.59 40.85 24.07
N LEU A 7 69.37 41.07 24.58
CA LEU A 7 68.34 40.07 24.83
C LEU A 7 67.57 39.83 23.54
N HIS A 8 67.64 38.62 23.00
CA HIS A 8 66.84 38.23 21.84
C HIS A 8 65.43 37.74 22.32
N VAL A 9 64.40 38.49 22.01
CA VAL A 9 63.02 38.09 22.20
C VAL A 9 62.58 37.30 20.97
N ALA A 10 62.41 36.00 21.11
CA ALA A 10 61.81 35.14 20.08
C ALA A 10 60.31 35.22 20.19
N VAL A 11 59.66 35.84 19.20
CA VAL A 11 58.18 35.84 19.06
C VAL A 11 57.75 34.54 18.37
N ALA A 12 57.25 33.60 19.13
CA ALA A 12 56.64 32.39 18.58
C ALA A 12 55.20 32.73 18.12
N ALA A 13 55.03 32.90 16.81
CA ALA A 13 53.69 33.01 16.19
C ALA A 13 53.04 31.63 16.12
N GLY A 14 52.16 31.34 17.08
CA GLY A 14 51.32 30.12 17.05
C GLY A 14 50.24 30.23 15.97
N PHE A 15 50.33 29.46 14.91
CA PHE A 15 49.24 29.27 13.94
C PHE A 15 48.15 28.41 14.58
N LEU A 16 47.07 29.05 15.01
CA LEU A 16 45.81 28.35 15.38
C LEU A 16 45.11 27.96 14.08
N VAL A 17 45.29 26.72 13.61
CA VAL A 17 44.47 26.15 12.54
C VAL A 17 43.09 25.84 13.15
N ALA A 18 42.16 26.76 12.97
CA ALA A 18 40.75 26.49 13.26
C ALA A 18 40.22 25.44 12.26
N ALA A 19 40.17 24.18 12.68
CA ALA A 19 39.47 23.13 11.94
C ALA A 19 37.97 23.47 11.97
N THR A 20 37.48 24.20 10.97
CA THR A 20 36.05 24.35 10.71
C THR A 20 35.54 23.00 10.21
N GLY A 21 35.25 22.09 11.16
CA GLY A 21 34.47 20.91 10.89
C GLY A 21 33.11 21.39 10.43
N THR A 22 32.82 21.28 9.14
CA THR A 22 31.44 21.37 8.63
C THR A 22 30.65 20.30 9.32
N ALA A 23 29.87 20.66 10.34
CA ALA A 23 28.87 19.80 10.93
C ALA A 23 27.86 19.54 9.82
N MET A 24 28.06 18.43 9.09
CA MET A 24 27.04 17.90 8.19
C MET A 24 25.84 17.60 9.08
N ALA A 25 24.77 18.38 8.95
CA ALA A 25 23.53 18.10 9.63
C ALA A 25 23.13 16.68 9.26
N GLN A 26 23.13 15.77 10.25
CA GLN A 26 22.75 14.38 10.03
C GLN A 26 21.30 14.37 9.52
N LYS A 27 21.11 13.97 8.27
CA LYS A 27 19.78 13.87 7.69
C LYS A 27 18.97 12.88 8.54
N LYS A 28 17.84 13.35 9.07
CA LYS A 28 16.91 12.51 9.82
C LYS A 28 15.90 11.92 8.85
N TYR A 29 15.92 10.62 8.68
CA TYR A 29 14.93 9.87 7.89
C TYR A 29 13.93 9.17 8.80
N ASP A 30 12.73 8.94 8.29
CA ASP A 30 11.78 8.02 8.89
C ASP A 30 12.23 6.57 8.69
N THR A 31 11.66 5.65 9.47
CA THR A 31 11.87 4.21 9.35
C THR A 31 11.73 3.77 7.89
N GLY A 32 12.61 2.90 7.41
CA GLY A 32 12.60 2.38 6.05
C GLY A 32 13.21 3.29 4.99
N ALA A 33 13.77 4.45 5.36
CA ALA A 33 14.50 5.32 4.44
C ALA A 33 15.91 5.63 4.95
N THR A 34 16.88 5.68 4.03
CA THR A 34 18.28 6.05 4.29
C THR A 34 18.79 6.96 3.17
N ASP A 35 20.06 7.31 3.21
CA ASP A 35 20.72 8.03 2.10
C ASP A 35 20.79 7.21 0.81
N THR A 36 20.73 5.89 0.88
CA THR A 36 20.95 4.97 -0.24
C THR A 36 19.78 4.04 -0.57
N GLU A 37 18.81 3.89 0.33
CA GLU A 37 17.73 2.91 0.21
C GLU A 37 16.38 3.45 0.66
N ILE A 38 15.32 2.95 0.02
CA ILE A 38 13.91 3.10 0.44
C ILE A 38 13.29 1.71 0.47
N LYS A 39 12.83 1.24 1.63
CA LYS A 39 12.14 -0.03 1.79
C LYS A 39 10.64 0.15 1.57
N ILE A 40 10.07 -0.59 0.64
CA ILE A 40 8.63 -0.60 0.34
C ILE A 40 8.10 -2.01 0.56
N GLY A 41 7.11 -2.15 1.45
CA GLY A 41 6.43 -3.41 1.70
C GLY A 41 5.23 -3.63 0.78
N ASN A 42 4.90 -4.90 0.55
CA ASN A 42 3.71 -5.32 -0.19
C ASN A 42 3.21 -6.67 0.34
N ILE A 43 1.91 -6.87 0.34
CA ILE A 43 1.27 -8.18 0.50
C ILE A 43 0.38 -8.45 -0.71
N ILE A 44 0.46 -9.67 -1.24
CA ILE A 44 -0.30 -10.06 -2.42
C ILE A 44 -0.49 -11.59 -2.43
N PRO A 45 -1.62 -12.12 -2.95
CA PRO A 45 -1.82 -13.57 -3.01
C PRO A 45 -0.98 -14.19 -4.14
N TYR A 46 0.21 -14.68 -3.84
CA TYR A 46 1.00 -15.51 -4.76
C TYR A 46 0.52 -16.95 -4.78
N SER A 47 -0.18 -17.38 -3.74
CA SER A 47 -0.80 -18.71 -3.60
C SER A 47 -2.28 -18.60 -3.24
N GLY A 48 -2.99 -19.74 -3.12
CA GLY A 48 -4.38 -19.80 -2.74
C GLY A 48 -5.37 -19.45 -3.88
N PRO A 49 -6.66 -19.23 -3.55
CA PRO A 49 -7.73 -19.08 -4.54
C PRO A 49 -7.58 -17.85 -5.44
N ALA A 50 -6.91 -16.81 -4.97
CA ALA A 50 -6.67 -15.58 -5.72
C ALA A 50 -5.25 -15.49 -6.32
N SER A 51 -4.54 -16.62 -6.45
CA SER A 51 -3.14 -16.67 -6.90
C SER A 51 -2.90 -16.10 -8.32
N ALA A 52 -3.93 -16.05 -9.16
CA ALA A 52 -3.85 -15.38 -10.45
C ALA A 52 -3.41 -13.89 -10.33
N TYR A 53 -3.73 -13.23 -9.23
CA TYR A 53 -3.33 -11.85 -8.96
C TYR A 53 -1.86 -11.70 -8.55
N GLY A 54 -1.15 -12.79 -8.28
CA GLY A 54 0.30 -12.76 -8.00
C GLY A 54 1.12 -12.09 -9.10
N VAL A 55 0.60 -12.09 -10.34
CA VAL A 55 1.21 -11.35 -11.46
C VAL A 55 1.36 -9.86 -11.20
N VAL A 56 0.46 -9.25 -10.41
CA VAL A 56 0.52 -7.83 -10.06
C VAL A 56 1.75 -7.54 -9.20
N GLY A 57 2.03 -8.38 -8.20
CA GLY A 57 3.25 -8.25 -7.38
C GLY A 57 4.53 -8.42 -8.19
N LYS A 58 4.55 -9.40 -9.11
CA LYS A 58 5.69 -9.60 -10.03
C LYS A 58 5.90 -8.40 -10.97
N ALA A 59 4.82 -7.77 -11.42
CA ALA A 59 4.90 -6.56 -12.25
C ALA A 59 5.46 -5.37 -11.45
N MET A 60 5.04 -5.19 -10.19
CA MET A 60 5.60 -4.17 -9.29
C MET A 60 7.10 -4.40 -9.05
N GLU A 61 7.51 -5.64 -8.77
CA GLU A 61 8.92 -6.02 -8.60
C GLU A 61 9.75 -5.68 -9.85
N GLY A 62 9.26 -6.05 -11.02
CA GLY A 62 9.91 -5.74 -12.31
C GLY A 62 10.01 -4.23 -12.55
N TYR A 63 8.98 -3.48 -12.19
CA TYR A 63 9.00 -2.01 -12.31
C TYR A 63 10.02 -1.37 -11.36
N PHE A 64 10.04 -1.76 -10.09
CA PHE A 64 11.01 -1.22 -9.14
C PHE A 64 12.44 -1.65 -9.48
N LYS A 65 12.63 -2.85 -10.05
CA LYS A 65 13.94 -3.24 -10.60
C LYS A 65 14.36 -2.26 -11.71
N LYS A 66 13.47 -1.96 -12.66
CA LYS A 66 13.77 -0.96 -13.69
C LYS A 66 14.10 0.41 -13.10
N VAL A 67 13.33 0.90 -12.13
CA VAL A 67 13.61 2.15 -11.42
C VAL A 67 15.03 2.13 -10.82
N ASN A 68 15.43 1.01 -10.24
CA ASN A 68 16.76 0.83 -9.68
C ASN A 68 17.88 0.83 -10.73
N ASP A 69 17.62 0.19 -11.88
CA ASP A 69 18.57 0.15 -13.01
C ASP A 69 18.76 1.56 -13.60
N ASP A 70 17.72 2.39 -13.60
CA ASP A 70 17.72 3.79 -14.05
C ASP A 70 18.35 4.77 -12.99
N GLY A 71 18.88 4.25 -11.87
CA GLY A 71 19.57 5.08 -10.85
C GLY A 71 18.78 5.27 -9.55
N GLY A 72 17.59 4.72 -9.44
CA GLY A 72 16.74 4.79 -8.25
C GLY A 72 15.99 6.11 -8.11
N ILE A 73 15.47 6.37 -6.91
CA ILE A 73 14.72 7.59 -6.60
C ILE A 73 15.64 8.58 -5.88
N ASN A 74 16.04 9.65 -6.56
CA ASN A 74 17.01 10.62 -6.06
C ASN A 74 18.30 9.92 -5.58
N GLY A 75 18.80 8.94 -6.36
CA GLY A 75 20.01 8.17 -6.06
C GLY A 75 19.83 7.04 -5.03
N ARG A 76 18.62 6.84 -4.50
CA ARG A 76 18.30 5.77 -3.55
C ARG A 76 17.68 4.57 -4.25
N LYS A 77 18.15 3.39 -3.93
CA LYS A 77 17.56 2.14 -4.43
C LYS A 77 16.25 1.83 -3.71
N VAL A 78 15.26 1.35 -4.45
CA VAL A 78 14.01 0.82 -3.87
C VAL A 78 14.24 -0.65 -3.54
N ASN A 79 14.10 -0.99 -2.27
CA ASN A 79 14.04 -2.36 -1.78
C ASN A 79 12.56 -2.74 -1.63
N PHE A 80 12.04 -3.44 -2.64
CA PHE A 80 10.66 -3.89 -2.67
C PHE A 80 10.54 -5.26 -2.04
N ILE A 81 9.84 -5.35 -0.89
CA ILE A 81 9.64 -6.57 -0.10
C ILE A 81 8.19 -6.99 -0.22
N SER A 82 7.92 -8.07 -0.95
CA SER A 82 6.57 -8.56 -1.21
C SER A 82 6.36 -9.95 -0.61
N TYR A 83 5.30 -10.12 0.19
CA TYR A 83 4.96 -11.37 0.85
C TYR A 83 3.64 -11.95 0.38
N ASP A 84 3.57 -13.29 0.38
CA ASP A 84 2.36 -14.04 0.06
C ASP A 84 1.40 -14.06 1.24
N ASP A 85 0.21 -13.49 1.07
CA ASP A 85 -0.87 -13.60 2.05
C ASP A 85 -1.90 -14.67 1.73
N ALA A 86 -1.77 -15.36 0.58
CA ALA A 86 -2.69 -16.37 0.08
C ALA A 86 -4.16 -15.92 0.06
N TYR A 87 -4.44 -14.61 0.00
CA TYR A 87 -5.76 -13.99 0.13
C TYR A 87 -6.44 -14.31 1.48
N SER A 88 -5.65 -14.55 2.52
CA SER A 88 -6.08 -14.94 3.86
C SER A 88 -5.90 -13.77 4.85
N PRO A 89 -6.97 -13.22 5.44
CA PRO A 89 -6.87 -12.14 6.42
C PRO A 89 -5.89 -12.42 7.58
N PRO A 90 -5.85 -13.62 8.20
CA PRO A 90 -4.85 -13.93 9.23
C PRO A 90 -3.43 -13.86 8.72
N LYS A 91 -3.14 -14.40 7.52
CA LYS A 91 -1.82 -14.31 6.90
C LYS A 91 -1.45 -12.86 6.54
N ALA A 92 -2.41 -12.09 6.03
CA ALA A 92 -2.20 -10.67 5.75
C ALA A 92 -1.74 -9.92 7.01
N VAL A 93 -2.34 -10.18 8.16
CA VAL A 93 -1.92 -9.61 9.46
C VAL A 93 -0.50 -10.03 9.83
N GLU A 94 -0.17 -11.32 9.71
CA GLU A 94 1.16 -11.87 10.00
C GLU A 94 2.23 -11.20 9.12
N GLN A 95 2.03 -11.22 7.80
CA GLN A 95 3.00 -10.69 6.86
C GLN A 95 3.16 -9.17 6.97
N THR A 96 2.05 -8.46 7.24
CA THR A 96 2.12 -7.00 7.44
C THR A 96 2.88 -6.65 8.73
N ARG A 97 2.68 -7.39 9.82
CA ARG A 97 3.48 -7.20 11.03
C ARG A 97 4.96 -7.43 10.77
N LYS A 98 5.31 -8.45 10.01
CA LYS A 98 6.70 -8.71 9.62
C LYS A 98 7.28 -7.54 8.82
N LEU A 99 6.56 -7.02 7.83
CA LEU A 99 6.97 -5.84 7.05
C LEU A 99 7.23 -4.62 7.93
N VAL A 100 6.31 -4.34 8.88
CA VAL A 100 6.36 -3.13 9.72
C VAL A 100 7.34 -3.26 10.88
N GLU A 101 7.34 -4.41 11.58
CA GLU A 101 8.05 -4.57 12.86
C GLU A 101 9.43 -5.21 12.71
N SER A 102 9.66 -6.00 11.64
CA SER A 102 10.95 -6.71 11.41
C SER A 102 11.72 -6.14 10.24
N ASP A 103 11.06 -5.95 9.10
CA ASP A 103 11.71 -5.40 7.91
C ASP A 103 11.80 -3.88 7.97
N GLU A 104 10.98 -3.24 8.82
CA GLU A 104 10.97 -1.80 9.05
C GLU A 104 10.76 -1.02 7.75
N VAL A 105 9.70 -1.35 7.01
CA VAL A 105 9.38 -0.66 5.75
C VAL A 105 8.89 0.76 5.98
N LEU A 106 9.20 1.67 5.04
CA LEU A 106 8.71 3.05 5.05
C LEU A 106 7.19 3.11 4.87
N LEU A 107 6.66 2.26 4.01
CA LEU A 107 5.25 2.18 3.69
C LEU A 107 4.88 0.79 3.14
N VAL A 108 3.59 0.48 3.15
CA VAL A 108 3.02 -0.66 2.42
C VAL A 108 2.31 -0.13 1.17
N PHE A 109 2.67 -0.67 0.01
CA PHE A 109 2.25 -0.21 -1.31
C PHE A 109 1.49 -1.28 -2.06
N GLY A 110 0.32 -0.94 -2.61
CA GLY A 110 -0.39 -1.79 -3.55
C GLY A 110 -0.86 -3.14 -2.97
N ALA A 111 -1.09 -3.22 -1.65
CA ALA A 111 -1.62 -4.43 -1.03
C ALA A 111 -2.96 -4.81 -1.66
N LEU A 112 -3.11 -6.08 -2.07
CA LEU A 112 -4.28 -6.53 -2.83
C LEU A 112 -5.31 -7.23 -1.97
N GLY A 113 -6.58 -6.93 -2.28
CA GLY A 113 -7.74 -7.63 -1.74
C GLY A 113 -8.43 -6.91 -0.58
N THR A 114 -9.75 -6.84 -0.65
CA THR A 114 -10.58 -6.18 0.36
C THR A 114 -10.48 -6.85 1.73
N PRO A 115 -10.58 -8.19 1.87
CA PRO A 115 -10.50 -8.83 3.17
C PRO A 115 -9.11 -8.68 3.81
N SER A 116 -8.03 -8.85 3.04
CA SER A 116 -6.66 -8.67 3.52
C SER A 116 -6.41 -7.25 4.03
N ASN A 117 -6.74 -6.24 3.20
CA ASN A 117 -6.59 -4.84 3.59
C ASN A 117 -7.48 -4.44 4.77
N SER A 118 -8.70 -4.99 4.87
CA SER A 118 -9.59 -4.75 6.02
C SER A 118 -9.00 -5.25 7.33
N ALA A 119 -8.35 -6.41 7.30
CA ALA A 119 -7.72 -7.01 8.48
C ALA A 119 -6.55 -6.17 9.02
N ILE A 120 -5.79 -5.51 8.15
CA ILE A 120 -4.60 -4.73 8.53
C ILE A 120 -4.89 -3.22 8.69
N HIS A 121 -6.03 -2.73 8.25
CA HIS A 121 -6.36 -1.30 8.15
C HIS A 121 -6.14 -0.52 9.45
N LYS A 122 -6.73 -1.00 10.56
CA LYS A 122 -6.59 -0.35 11.88
C LYS A 122 -5.16 -0.43 12.39
N TYR A 123 -4.49 -1.56 12.17
CA TYR A 123 -3.10 -1.75 12.59
C TYR A 123 -2.17 -0.75 11.88
N MET A 124 -2.24 -0.62 10.56
CA MET A 124 -1.43 0.32 9.79
C MET A 124 -1.62 1.76 10.26
N ASN A 125 -2.88 2.17 10.49
CA ASN A 125 -3.19 3.50 11.02
C ASN A 125 -2.68 3.72 12.45
N SER A 126 -2.77 2.70 13.33
CA SER A 126 -2.24 2.77 14.70
C SER A 126 -0.71 2.91 14.74
N LYS A 127 -0.01 2.26 13.81
CA LYS A 127 1.45 2.33 13.64
C LYS A 127 1.89 3.61 12.91
N LYS A 128 0.95 4.38 12.34
CA LYS A 128 1.23 5.54 11.49
C LYS A 128 2.15 5.20 10.31
N THR A 129 2.03 3.98 9.83
CA THR A 129 2.75 3.51 8.63
C THR A 129 1.86 3.73 7.41
N PRO A 130 2.31 4.48 6.39
CA PRO A 130 1.50 4.73 5.20
C PRO A 130 1.08 3.44 4.50
N HIS A 131 -0.21 3.31 4.22
CA HIS A 131 -0.85 2.18 3.55
C HIS A 131 -1.45 2.72 2.25
N LEU A 132 -0.68 2.66 1.17
CA LEU A 132 -0.92 3.47 -0.02
C LEU A 132 -1.27 2.63 -1.24
N PHE A 133 -2.15 3.21 -2.08
CA PHE A 133 -2.53 2.67 -3.37
C PHE A 133 -3.07 1.24 -3.28
N LEU A 134 -3.98 1.02 -2.32
CA LEU A 134 -4.61 -0.28 -2.10
C LEU A 134 -5.22 -0.81 -3.39
N ALA A 135 -4.86 -2.04 -3.78
CA ALA A 135 -5.40 -2.71 -4.94
C ALA A 135 -6.79 -3.33 -4.62
N THR A 136 -7.72 -2.47 -4.25
CA THR A 136 -9.12 -2.75 -3.95
C THR A 136 -9.95 -1.48 -4.07
N GLY A 137 -11.14 -1.60 -4.64
CA GLY A 137 -12.08 -0.50 -4.84
C GLY A 137 -13.17 -0.40 -3.77
N ALA A 138 -13.02 -1.04 -2.60
CA ALA A 138 -14.01 -0.92 -1.54
C ALA A 138 -14.17 0.54 -1.09
N THR A 139 -15.40 1.00 -0.94
CA THR A 139 -15.75 2.41 -0.67
C THR A 139 -15.17 2.91 0.66
N LYS A 140 -14.95 2.00 1.60
CA LYS A 140 -14.40 2.31 2.94
C LYS A 140 -13.00 2.94 2.93
N TRP A 141 -12.24 2.86 1.85
CA TRP A 141 -10.89 3.44 1.78
C TRP A 141 -10.89 4.97 1.65
N ASN A 142 -12.04 5.58 1.43
CA ASN A 142 -12.22 7.02 1.26
C ASN A 142 -12.63 7.74 2.56
N ASP A 143 -12.03 7.36 3.69
CA ASP A 143 -12.24 8.01 4.99
C ASP A 143 -10.91 8.54 5.57
N PRO A 144 -10.36 9.64 5.03
CA PRO A 144 -9.10 10.19 5.51
C PRO A 144 -9.22 10.83 6.91
N LYS A 145 -10.43 11.07 7.40
CA LYS A 145 -10.63 11.61 8.76
C LYS A 145 -10.37 10.54 9.82
N SER A 146 -10.92 9.35 9.64
CA SER A 146 -10.74 8.23 10.58
C SER A 146 -9.44 7.46 10.33
N PHE A 147 -8.97 7.44 9.07
CA PHE A 147 -7.83 6.63 8.62
C PHE A 147 -6.84 7.44 7.77
N PRO A 148 -6.15 8.44 8.38
CA PRO A 148 -5.30 9.36 7.64
C PRO A 148 -4.05 8.73 7.01
N TRP A 149 -3.71 7.48 7.37
CA TRP A 149 -2.56 6.75 6.85
C TRP A 149 -2.94 5.76 5.74
N THR A 150 -4.20 5.78 5.29
CA THR A 150 -4.70 4.89 4.23
C THR A 150 -5.13 5.67 3.00
N MET A 151 -4.74 5.18 1.83
CA MET A 151 -5.15 5.74 0.54
C MET A 151 -5.52 4.62 -0.44
N GLY A 152 -6.77 4.61 -0.90
CA GLY A 152 -7.22 3.75 -2.00
C GLY A 152 -6.61 4.17 -3.34
N TRP A 153 -6.71 3.30 -4.34
CA TRP A 153 -6.22 3.54 -5.70
C TRP A 153 -7.30 3.40 -6.75
N LEU A 154 -8.10 2.34 -6.66
CA LEU A 154 -9.10 1.99 -7.67
C LEU A 154 -10.35 2.88 -7.56
N PRO A 155 -11.10 3.09 -8.66
CA PRO A 155 -12.47 3.56 -8.58
C PRO A 155 -13.28 2.70 -7.60
N SER A 156 -14.30 3.31 -6.95
CA SER A 156 -15.09 2.52 -6.00
C SER A 156 -15.93 1.47 -6.73
N TYR A 157 -16.02 0.28 -6.12
CA TYR A 157 -16.84 -0.83 -6.65
C TYR A 157 -18.32 -0.44 -6.82
N GLN A 158 -18.84 0.41 -5.94
CA GLN A 158 -20.20 0.93 -6.12
C GLN A 158 -20.34 1.78 -7.39
N SER A 159 -19.30 2.59 -7.73
CA SER A 159 -19.33 3.40 -8.95
C SER A 159 -19.22 2.54 -10.20
N GLU A 160 -18.36 1.54 -10.18
CA GLU A 160 -18.20 0.56 -11.25
C GLU A 160 -19.51 -0.23 -11.48
N ALA A 161 -20.09 -0.75 -10.40
CA ALA A 161 -21.35 -1.49 -10.46
C ALA A 161 -22.53 -0.64 -10.98
N ARG A 162 -22.58 0.65 -10.66
CA ARG A 162 -23.55 1.57 -11.26
C ARG A 162 -23.38 1.73 -12.77
N ILE A 163 -22.16 1.65 -13.27
CA ILE A 163 -21.91 1.66 -14.72
C ILE A 163 -22.46 0.39 -15.35
N TYR A 164 -22.23 -0.78 -14.75
CA TYR A 164 -22.77 -2.06 -15.22
C TYR A 164 -24.29 -2.07 -15.21
N ALA A 165 -24.93 -1.55 -14.16
CA ALA A 165 -26.39 -1.42 -14.10
C ALA A 165 -26.94 -0.51 -15.20
N LYS A 166 -26.29 0.63 -15.48
CA LYS A 166 -26.68 1.51 -16.59
C LYS A 166 -26.56 0.82 -17.95
N TYR A 167 -25.49 0.04 -18.15
CA TYR A 167 -25.32 -0.76 -19.34
C TYR A 167 -26.43 -1.78 -19.50
N LEU A 168 -26.79 -2.51 -18.45
CA LEU A 168 -27.89 -3.46 -18.44
C LEU A 168 -29.22 -2.81 -18.78
N LEU A 169 -29.53 -1.66 -18.20
CA LEU A 169 -30.76 -0.91 -18.48
C LEU A 169 -30.86 -0.47 -19.95
N LYS A 170 -29.72 -0.12 -20.57
CA LYS A 170 -29.68 0.28 -21.97
C LYS A 170 -29.80 -0.90 -22.93
N GLU A 171 -28.99 -1.93 -22.73
CA GLU A 171 -28.81 -3.02 -23.70
C GLU A 171 -29.75 -4.21 -23.44
N LYS A 172 -30.20 -4.40 -22.20
CA LYS A 172 -31.01 -5.54 -21.75
C LYS A 172 -32.11 -5.12 -20.74
N PRO A 173 -33.01 -4.18 -21.11
CA PRO A 173 -33.96 -3.55 -20.16
C PRO A 173 -34.96 -4.50 -19.49
N ASN A 174 -35.14 -5.72 -20.02
CA ASN A 174 -36.03 -6.76 -19.50
C ASN A 174 -35.26 -7.98 -18.94
N ALA A 175 -33.96 -7.87 -18.74
CA ALA A 175 -33.19 -8.98 -18.19
C ALA A 175 -33.60 -9.32 -16.76
N LYS A 176 -33.57 -10.61 -16.44
CA LYS A 176 -33.54 -11.10 -15.06
C LYS A 176 -32.09 -11.23 -14.63
N VAL A 177 -31.75 -10.63 -13.50
CA VAL A 177 -30.38 -10.54 -12.99
C VAL A 177 -30.29 -11.36 -11.71
N ALA A 178 -29.35 -12.28 -11.63
CA ALA A 178 -28.91 -12.89 -10.39
C ALA A 178 -27.55 -12.30 -10.00
N VAL A 179 -27.34 -12.00 -8.74
CA VAL A 179 -26.08 -11.47 -8.22
C VAL A 179 -25.49 -12.48 -7.25
N LEU A 180 -24.37 -13.10 -7.63
CA LEU A 180 -23.55 -13.92 -6.75
C LEU A 180 -22.34 -13.08 -6.31
N TYR A 181 -22.13 -12.92 -5.00
CA TYR A 181 -21.11 -12.01 -4.49
C TYR A 181 -20.36 -12.58 -3.28
N GLN A 182 -19.10 -12.20 -3.12
CA GLN A 182 -18.31 -12.52 -1.94
C GLN A 182 -18.89 -11.82 -0.70
N ASN A 183 -19.08 -12.53 0.41
CA ASN A 183 -19.68 -11.99 1.62
C ASN A 183 -18.72 -11.11 2.43
N ASP A 184 -18.24 -10.03 1.80
CA ASP A 184 -17.42 -9.00 2.43
C ASP A 184 -17.74 -7.62 1.83
N ASP A 185 -16.95 -6.59 2.17
CA ASP A 185 -17.14 -5.24 1.65
C ASP A 185 -16.94 -5.15 0.12
N PHE A 186 -16.17 -6.06 -0.49
CA PHE A 186 -16.00 -6.14 -1.95
C PHE A 186 -17.34 -6.50 -2.63
N GLY A 187 -17.90 -7.65 -2.27
CA GLY A 187 -19.15 -8.10 -2.89
C GLY A 187 -20.34 -7.23 -2.52
N LYS A 188 -20.42 -6.79 -1.26
CA LYS A 188 -21.51 -5.90 -0.79
C LYS A 188 -21.52 -4.55 -1.48
N ASP A 189 -20.34 -3.98 -1.78
CA ASP A 189 -20.22 -2.74 -2.56
C ASP A 189 -20.70 -2.92 -4.00
N TYR A 190 -20.40 -4.05 -4.65
CA TYR A 190 -20.92 -4.36 -5.99
C TYR A 190 -22.44 -4.53 -5.96
N LEU A 191 -22.97 -5.34 -5.04
CA LEU A 191 -24.42 -5.53 -4.90
C LEU A 191 -25.13 -4.18 -4.72
N LYS A 192 -24.63 -3.37 -3.77
CA LYS A 192 -25.19 -2.03 -3.53
C LYS A 192 -25.13 -1.15 -4.78
N GLY A 193 -24.01 -1.15 -5.47
CA GLY A 193 -23.82 -0.34 -6.69
C GLY A 193 -24.75 -0.76 -7.82
N VAL A 194 -24.99 -2.07 -8.01
CA VAL A 194 -25.99 -2.59 -8.96
C VAL A 194 -27.40 -2.14 -8.56
N GLN A 195 -27.77 -2.33 -7.31
CA GLN A 195 -29.08 -1.90 -6.79
C GLN A 195 -29.32 -0.40 -6.98
N ASP A 196 -28.34 0.44 -6.62
CA ASP A 196 -28.40 1.89 -6.79
C ASP A 196 -28.49 2.30 -8.27
N GLY A 197 -27.73 1.61 -9.14
CA GLY A 197 -27.70 1.89 -10.57
C GLY A 197 -28.97 1.49 -11.32
N LEU A 198 -29.65 0.43 -10.87
CA LEU A 198 -30.95 0.00 -11.42
C LEU A 198 -32.10 0.88 -10.95
N GLY A 199 -31.99 1.54 -9.80
CA GLY A 199 -33.02 2.44 -9.27
C GLY A 199 -34.39 1.80 -9.22
N ASP A 200 -35.38 2.37 -9.88
CA ASP A 200 -36.79 1.86 -9.94
C ASP A 200 -36.89 0.49 -10.62
N LYS A 201 -35.86 0.07 -11.35
CA LYS A 201 -35.79 -1.26 -11.99
C LYS A 201 -35.07 -2.30 -11.11
N LYS A 202 -34.87 -2.03 -9.82
CA LYS A 202 -34.24 -2.97 -8.88
C LYS A 202 -34.92 -4.35 -8.88
N SER A 203 -36.22 -4.45 -9.21
CA SER A 203 -36.93 -5.71 -9.38
C SER A 203 -36.42 -6.62 -10.50
N MET A 204 -35.51 -6.11 -11.35
CA MET A 204 -34.74 -6.97 -12.28
C MET A 204 -33.85 -7.97 -11.54
N ILE A 205 -33.43 -7.67 -10.31
CA ILE A 205 -32.66 -8.59 -9.48
C ILE A 205 -33.65 -9.62 -8.91
N ILE A 206 -33.53 -10.86 -9.38
CA ILE A 206 -34.38 -11.98 -9.00
C ILE A 206 -33.75 -12.89 -7.94
N ALA A 207 -32.44 -12.82 -7.75
CA ALA A 207 -31.71 -13.58 -6.74
C ALA A 207 -30.46 -12.80 -6.30
N GLU A 208 -30.14 -12.85 -5.01
CA GLU A 208 -28.97 -12.29 -4.38
C GLU A 208 -28.37 -13.36 -3.47
N GLU A 209 -27.25 -13.96 -3.90
CA GLU A 209 -26.60 -15.05 -3.18
C GLU A 209 -25.16 -14.64 -2.81
N SER A 210 -24.75 -14.98 -1.60
CA SER A 210 -23.38 -14.70 -1.15
C SER A 210 -22.61 -15.98 -0.88
N TYR A 211 -21.30 -15.95 -1.11
CA TYR A 211 -20.38 -17.02 -0.76
C TYR A 211 -19.28 -16.55 0.17
N GLU A 212 -18.75 -17.47 0.98
CA GLU A 212 -17.60 -17.22 1.85
C GLU A 212 -16.30 -17.65 1.19
N LEU A 213 -15.19 -16.96 1.52
CA LEU A 213 -13.84 -17.32 1.01
C LEU A 213 -13.40 -18.74 1.43
N SER A 214 -13.98 -19.27 2.50
CA SER A 214 -13.66 -20.61 3.01
C SER A 214 -14.45 -21.73 2.33
N GLU A 215 -15.44 -21.39 1.51
CA GLU A 215 -16.25 -22.41 0.82
C GLU A 215 -15.46 -23.04 -0.32
N PRO A 216 -15.44 -24.39 -0.40
CA PRO A 216 -14.66 -25.10 -1.44
C PRO A 216 -15.28 -24.99 -2.82
N THR A 217 -16.60 -24.73 -2.92
CA THR A 217 -17.38 -24.64 -4.15
C THR A 217 -18.57 -23.72 -3.93
N ILE A 218 -19.11 -23.17 -5.00
CA ILE A 218 -20.30 -22.31 -5.02
C ILE A 218 -21.55 -23.04 -5.51
N ASP A 219 -21.51 -24.34 -5.70
CA ASP A 219 -22.61 -25.14 -6.30
C ASP A 219 -23.90 -25.03 -5.50
N SER A 220 -23.82 -24.81 -4.18
CA SER A 220 -25.01 -24.64 -3.32
C SER A 220 -25.70 -23.28 -3.47
N HIS A 221 -25.07 -22.33 -4.18
CA HIS A 221 -25.57 -20.96 -4.39
C HIS A 221 -26.12 -20.74 -5.81
N ILE A 222 -26.12 -21.76 -6.65
CA ILE A 222 -26.60 -21.75 -8.04
C ILE A 222 -27.83 -22.63 -8.18
#